data_a3d8a8a27eb0072f3572c1838ffa3014
#
_entry.id   a3d8a8a27eb0072f3572c1838ffa3014
#
_cell.length_a   1.000
_cell.length_b   1.000
_cell.length_c   1.000
_cell.angle_alpha   90.00
_cell.angle_beta   90.00
_cell.angle_gamma   90.00
#
_symmetry.space_group_name_H-M   'P 1'
#
loop_
_entity.id
_entity.type
_entity.pdbx_description
1 polymer ?
#
loop_
_entity_poly.entity_id
_entity_poly.type
_entity_poly.pdbx_seq_one_letter_code
_entity_poly.pdbx_strand_id
1 'polypeptide(L)'
;MEEPDFWEDTEKSQKTMKELKDLKNTIEQFEGLQTMYDDIATLLEMGYEEEDASLIPEIESELKDFETAFEELRIGTLLSGEYDKDNAILTLHAGAGGTESCDWASMLCRMYQRWAEKKGFSVDMIDFLDGEEAGLKSVTLEIKGTNAYGYLKSEHGVHRLVRISPFNAAGKRQTSFVSCDVMPDIEEDLDVEINDDDIRIDTYRSSGAGGQHINKTSSAIRITHFPTGIVVQCQNERSQHMNKDKAMQMLKAKLYLLKQQENMDKESGIRGEVKEIGWGNQIRSYVMQPYTMVKDHRTNQEISNVNAVMDGNIDPFINAYLKWINTK
;
A
#
# COMPACT_ATOMS: atom_id res chain seq x y z
N MET A 1 -31.03 -6.67 -9.81
CA MET A 1 -31.29 -5.25 -10.03
C MET A 1 -32.73 -4.98 -10.50
N GLU A 2 -33.38 -5.95 -11.06
CA GLU A 2 -34.79 -5.84 -11.53
C GLU A 2 -35.80 -6.11 -10.42
N GLU A 3 -35.40 -6.54 -9.26
CA GLU A 3 -36.31 -6.74 -8.12
C GLU A 3 -36.66 -5.40 -7.48
N PRO A 4 -37.98 -5.18 -7.14
CA PRO A 4 -38.46 -3.91 -6.60
C PRO A 4 -37.77 -3.48 -5.31
N ASP A 5 -37.38 -4.46 -4.48
CA ASP A 5 -36.81 -4.24 -3.14
C ASP A 5 -35.27 -4.06 -3.16
N PHE A 6 -34.63 -4.16 -4.36
CA PHE A 6 -33.17 -4.05 -4.50
C PHE A 6 -32.64 -2.70 -4.03
N TRP A 7 -33.41 -1.64 -4.23
CA TRP A 7 -33.03 -0.26 -3.91
C TRP A 7 -33.39 0.15 -2.48
N GLU A 8 -34.12 -0.67 -1.73
CA GLU A 8 -34.48 -0.39 -0.34
C GLU A 8 -33.29 -0.69 0.60
N ASP A 9 -32.44 -1.65 0.24
CA ASP A 9 -31.20 -1.97 0.96
C ASP A 9 -30.02 -1.26 0.27
N THR A 10 -29.65 -0.09 0.81
CA THR A 10 -28.63 0.78 0.23
C THR A 10 -27.24 0.12 0.23
N GLU A 11 -26.88 -0.64 1.28
CA GLU A 11 -25.58 -1.30 1.40
C GLU A 11 -25.46 -2.44 0.38
N LYS A 12 -26.46 -3.30 0.32
CA LYS A 12 -26.50 -4.41 -0.64
C LYS A 12 -26.49 -3.92 -2.08
N SER A 13 -27.23 -2.86 -2.37
CA SER A 13 -27.28 -2.28 -3.70
C SER A 13 -25.94 -1.67 -4.11
N GLN A 14 -25.25 -0.94 -3.22
CA GLN A 14 -23.92 -0.40 -3.45
C GLN A 14 -22.86 -1.50 -3.66
N LYS A 15 -22.87 -2.54 -2.84
CA LYS A 15 -21.97 -3.69 -2.98
C LYS A 15 -22.15 -4.37 -4.34
N THR A 16 -23.40 -4.66 -4.72
CA THR A 16 -23.69 -5.28 -6.01
C THR A 16 -23.31 -4.38 -7.20
N MET A 17 -23.48 -3.05 -7.06
CA MET A 17 -23.07 -2.09 -8.09
C MET A 17 -21.54 -2.03 -8.23
N LYS A 18 -20.81 -2.09 -7.11
CA LYS A 18 -19.34 -2.15 -7.09
C LYS A 18 -18.86 -3.43 -7.78
N GLU A 19 -19.42 -4.58 -7.41
CA GLU A 19 -19.10 -5.88 -8.03
C GLU A 19 -19.37 -5.89 -9.54
N LEU A 20 -20.52 -5.34 -9.96
CA LEU A 20 -20.86 -5.23 -11.37
C LEU A 20 -19.87 -4.36 -12.15
N LYS A 21 -19.47 -3.22 -11.56
CA LYS A 21 -18.49 -2.31 -12.15
C LYS A 21 -17.13 -3.02 -12.31
N ASP A 22 -16.69 -3.74 -11.29
CA ASP A 22 -15.42 -4.46 -11.30
C ASP A 22 -15.41 -5.56 -12.36
N LEU A 23 -16.51 -6.32 -12.47
CA LEU A 23 -16.66 -7.34 -13.51
C LEU A 23 -16.66 -6.73 -14.92
N LYS A 24 -17.37 -5.61 -15.11
CA LYS A 24 -17.34 -4.91 -16.40
C LYS A 24 -15.96 -4.42 -16.76
N ASN A 25 -15.25 -3.80 -15.82
CA ASN A 25 -13.88 -3.34 -16.04
C ASN A 25 -12.95 -4.51 -16.44
N THR A 26 -13.09 -5.66 -15.78
CA THR A 26 -12.29 -6.85 -16.11
C THR A 26 -12.58 -7.36 -17.52
N ILE A 27 -13.87 -7.38 -17.93
CA ILE A 27 -14.28 -7.78 -19.27
C ILE A 27 -13.73 -6.79 -20.31
N GLU A 28 -13.88 -5.49 -20.09
CA GLU A 28 -13.37 -4.43 -20.98
C GLU A 28 -11.84 -4.51 -21.13
N GLN A 29 -11.11 -4.79 -20.07
CA GLN A 29 -9.66 -5.00 -20.13
C GLN A 29 -9.31 -6.23 -20.96
N PHE A 30 -10.03 -7.34 -20.80
CA PHE A 30 -9.81 -8.55 -21.58
C PHE A 30 -10.13 -8.34 -23.06
N GLU A 31 -11.27 -7.71 -23.37
CA GLU A 31 -11.66 -7.39 -24.75
C GLU A 31 -10.65 -6.42 -25.40
N GLY A 32 -10.15 -5.43 -24.64
CA GLY A 32 -9.07 -4.55 -25.09
C GLY A 32 -7.79 -5.32 -25.44
N LEU A 33 -7.37 -6.27 -24.62
CA LEU A 33 -6.22 -7.13 -24.89
C LEU A 33 -6.44 -7.99 -26.13
N GLN A 34 -7.65 -8.52 -26.31
CA GLN A 34 -7.98 -9.32 -27.50
C GLN A 34 -7.89 -8.45 -28.77
N THR A 35 -8.39 -7.21 -28.72
CA THR A 35 -8.27 -6.27 -29.84
C THR A 35 -6.80 -5.98 -30.16
N MET A 36 -5.97 -5.65 -29.15
CA MET A 36 -4.53 -5.42 -29.35
C MET A 36 -3.83 -6.63 -29.96
N TYR A 37 -4.19 -7.84 -29.54
CA TYR A 37 -3.64 -9.07 -30.12
C TYR A 37 -4.02 -9.22 -31.58
N ASP A 38 -5.29 -9.00 -31.93
CA ASP A 38 -5.80 -9.10 -33.31
C ASP A 38 -5.16 -8.03 -34.21
N ASP A 39 -4.94 -6.82 -33.71
CA ASP A 39 -4.27 -5.74 -34.43
C ASP A 39 -2.80 -6.09 -34.71
N ILE A 40 -2.05 -6.57 -33.70
CA ILE A 40 -0.66 -7.02 -33.87
C ILE A 40 -0.58 -8.20 -34.88
N ALA A 41 -1.50 -9.15 -34.78
CA ALA A 41 -1.55 -10.31 -35.71
C ALA A 41 -1.80 -9.83 -37.14
N THR A 42 -2.71 -8.87 -37.33
CA THR A 42 -3.01 -8.29 -38.64
C THR A 42 -1.83 -7.52 -39.22
N LEU A 43 -1.15 -6.69 -38.41
CA LEU A 43 0.06 -5.97 -38.82
C LEU A 43 1.19 -6.92 -39.21
N LEU A 44 1.36 -8.02 -38.47
CA LEU A 44 2.33 -9.06 -38.81
C LEU A 44 2.02 -9.74 -40.14
N GLU A 45 0.74 -10.09 -40.39
CA GLU A 45 0.31 -10.72 -41.64
C GLU A 45 0.53 -9.78 -42.84
N MET A 46 0.15 -8.51 -42.71
CA MET A 46 0.40 -7.48 -43.74
C MET A 46 1.89 -7.29 -44.01
N GLY A 47 2.72 -7.22 -42.96
CA GLY A 47 4.17 -7.07 -43.09
C GLY A 47 4.84 -8.25 -43.81
N TYR A 48 4.33 -9.47 -43.61
CA TYR A 48 4.78 -10.66 -44.31
C TYR A 48 4.30 -10.72 -45.76
N GLU A 49 3.05 -10.36 -46.04
CA GLU A 49 2.50 -10.39 -47.40
C GLU A 49 3.10 -9.33 -48.31
N GLU A 50 3.35 -8.11 -47.75
CA GLU A 50 3.92 -6.99 -48.51
C GLU A 50 5.45 -6.94 -48.46
N GLU A 51 6.11 -7.83 -47.73
CA GLU A 51 7.57 -7.82 -47.47
C GLU A 51 8.05 -6.44 -46.92
N ASP A 52 7.17 -5.74 -46.16
CA ASP A 52 7.42 -4.40 -45.70
C ASP A 52 8.05 -4.37 -44.29
N ALA A 53 9.37 -4.26 -44.25
CA ALA A 53 10.13 -4.15 -43.00
C ALA A 53 9.89 -2.83 -42.24
N SER A 54 9.23 -1.83 -42.82
CA SER A 54 8.96 -0.54 -42.17
C SER A 54 7.91 -0.65 -41.04
N LEU A 55 7.11 -1.73 -41.02
CA LEU A 55 6.13 -2.02 -39.99
C LEU A 55 6.75 -2.58 -38.69
N ILE A 56 7.99 -3.05 -38.71
CA ILE A 56 8.65 -3.67 -37.54
C ILE A 56 8.64 -2.76 -36.31
N PRO A 57 9.01 -1.48 -36.37
CA PRO A 57 9.01 -0.61 -35.19
C PRO A 57 7.63 -0.38 -34.59
N GLU A 58 6.58 -0.35 -35.41
CA GLU A 58 5.18 -0.23 -34.98
C GLU A 58 4.73 -1.49 -34.25
N ILE A 59 4.99 -2.64 -34.84
CA ILE A 59 4.68 -3.97 -34.24
C ILE A 59 5.42 -4.12 -32.90
N GLU A 60 6.70 -3.74 -32.81
CA GLU A 60 7.46 -3.80 -31.56
C GLU A 60 6.87 -2.87 -30.48
N SER A 61 6.37 -1.70 -30.85
CA SER A 61 5.72 -0.76 -29.94
C SER A 61 4.40 -1.33 -29.41
N GLU A 62 3.54 -1.85 -30.32
CA GLU A 62 2.25 -2.42 -29.94
C GLU A 62 2.41 -3.69 -29.12
N LEU A 63 3.40 -4.53 -29.46
CA LEU A 63 3.71 -5.73 -28.67
C LEU A 63 4.12 -5.38 -27.23
N LYS A 64 4.90 -4.32 -27.06
CA LYS A 64 5.32 -3.84 -25.75
C LYS A 64 4.13 -3.31 -24.94
N ASP A 65 3.21 -2.59 -25.57
CA ASP A 65 2.00 -2.08 -24.93
C ASP A 65 1.07 -3.24 -24.56
N PHE A 66 0.92 -4.23 -25.42
CA PHE A 66 0.20 -5.48 -25.14
C PHE A 66 0.82 -6.25 -23.96
N GLU A 67 2.14 -6.45 -23.94
CA GLU A 67 2.83 -7.12 -22.83
C GLU A 67 2.56 -6.41 -21.50
N THR A 68 2.57 -5.08 -21.52
CA THR A 68 2.30 -4.26 -20.32
C THR A 68 0.86 -4.46 -19.83
N ALA A 69 -0.11 -4.33 -20.72
CA ALA A 69 -1.52 -4.50 -20.40
C ALA A 69 -1.86 -5.94 -19.97
N PHE A 70 -1.24 -6.93 -20.63
CA PHE A 70 -1.38 -8.34 -20.25
C PHE A 70 -0.85 -8.63 -18.85
N GLU A 71 0.33 -8.11 -18.51
CA GLU A 71 0.88 -8.28 -17.16
C GLU A 71 0.01 -7.58 -16.12
N GLU A 72 -0.58 -6.42 -16.40
CA GLU A 72 -1.51 -5.75 -15.50
C GLU A 72 -2.77 -6.59 -15.24
N LEU A 73 -3.40 -7.13 -16.29
CA LEU A 73 -4.56 -8.03 -16.14
C LEU A 73 -4.18 -9.29 -15.37
N ARG A 74 -3.03 -9.90 -15.71
CA ARG A 74 -2.51 -11.08 -15.02
C ARG A 74 -2.31 -10.83 -13.53
N ILE A 75 -1.71 -9.71 -13.15
CA ILE A 75 -1.54 -9.33 -11.74
C ILE A 75 -2.90 -9.14 -11.07
N GLY A 76 -3.86 -8.50 -11.74
CA GLY A 76 -5.23 -8.36 -11.25
C GLY A 76 -5.89 -9.71 -10.91
N THR A 77 -5.61 -10.76 -11.70
CA THR A 77 -6.14 -12.12 -11.42
C THR A 77 -5.47 -12.81 -10.22
N LEU A 78 -4.26 -12.39 -9.83
CA LEU A 78 -3.58 -12.90 -8.64
C LEU A 78 -4.11 -12.29 -7.33
N LEU A 79 -4.86 -11.20 -7.44
CA LEU A 79 -5.46 -10.49 -6.32
C LEU A 79 -6.82 -11.13 -5.98
N SER A 80 -6.79 -12.32 -5.37
CA SER A 80 -7.96 -13.12 -5.04
C SER A 80 -8.30 -13.18 -3.55
N GLY A 81 -7.53 -12.48 -2.71
CA GLY A 81 -7.79 -12.38 -1.28
C GLY A 81 -9.07 -11.58 -1.01
N GLU A 82 -9.73 -11.89 0.11
CA GLU A 82 -11.02 -11.30 0.52
C GLU A 82 -11.00 -9.76 0.51
N TYR A 83 -9.89 -9.16 0.93
CA TYR A 83 -9.71 -7.70 1.03
C TYR A 83 -8.82 -7.10 -0.06
N ASP A 84 -8.38 -7.90 -1.03
CA ASP A 84 -7.45 -7.43 -2.06
C ASP A 84 -8.00 -6.26 -2.90
N LYS A 85 -9.32 -6.16 -3.01
CA LYS A 85 -10.02 -5.11 -3.77
C LYS A 85 -10.21 -3.79 -3.02
N ASP A 86 -9.92 -3.78 -1.72
CA ASP A 86 -10.20 -2.65 -0.86
C ASP A 86 -9.12 -1.57 -0.95
N ASN A 87 -9.45 -0.40 -0.42
CA ASN A 87 -8.50 0.67 -0.18
C ASN A 87 -7.45 0.20 0.84
N ALA A 88 -6.33 0.91 0.90
CA ALA A 88 -5.25 0.58 1.80
C ALA A 88 -5.00 1.68 2.83
N ILE A 89 -4.74 1.30 4.07
CA ILE A 89 -4.17 2.16 5.10
C ILE A 89 -2.71 1.76 5.27
N LEU A 90 -1.80 2.64 4.85
CA LEU A 90 -0.35 2.43 4.92
C LEU A 90 0.24 3.31 6.02
N THR A 91 0.88 2.69 7.01
CA THR A 91 1.52 3.39 8.12
C THR A 91 3.03 3.15 8.10
N LEU A 92 3.80 4.23 8.11
CA LEU A 92 5.26 4.20 8.22
C LEU A 92 5.68 4.64 9.61
N HIS A 93 6.60 3.90 10.22
CA HIS A 93 7.23 4.28 11.48
C HIS A 93 8.75 4.28 11.34
N ALA A 94 9.36 5.43 11.66
CA ALA A 94 10.82 5.53 11.75
C ALA A 94 11.32 4.62 12.87
N GLY A 95 12.24 3.73 12.50
CA GLY A 95 12.87 2.79 13.43
C GLY A 95 14.25 3.27 13.91
N ALA A 96 15.18 2.32 14.05
CA ALA A 96 16.56 2.64 14.43
C ALA A 96 17.26 3.51 13.38
N GLY A 97 17.85 4.63 13.82
CA GLY A 97 18.60 5.57 12.97
C GLY A 97 18.44 7.05 13.35
N GLY A 98 17.60 7.39 14.34
CA GLY A 98 17.41 8.76 14.79
C GLY A 98 16.86 9.66 13.65
N THR A 99 17.41 10.87 13.48
CA THR A 99 17.04 11.82 12.41
C THR A 99 17.10 11.19 11.02
N GLU A 100 18.06 10.31 10.77
CA GLU A 100 18.22 9.63 9.48
C GLU A 100 17.04 8.68 9.17
N SER A 101 16.49 8.00 10.18
CA SER A 101 15.31 7.14 9.99
C SER A 101 14.03 7.95 9.78
N CYS A 102 13.92 9.13 10.38
CA CYS A 102 12.80 10.05 10.14
C CYS A 102 12.83 10.60 8.71
N ASP A 103 14.01 10.96 8.20
CA ASP A 103 14.16 11.37 6.79
C ASP A 103 13.87 10.21 5.83
N TRP A 104 14.31 9.00 6.17
CA TRP A 104 13.97 7.80 5.40
C TRP A 104 12.46 7.54 5.34
N ALA A 105 11.74 7.72 6.43
CA ALA A 105 10.27 7.60 6.44
C ALA A 105 9.61 8.64 5.52
N SER A 106 10.12 9.88 5.51
CA SER A 106 9.67 10.93 4.60
C SER A 106 9.92 10.57 3.13
N MET A 107 11.09 9.99 2.82
CA MET A 107 11.41 9.53 1.48
C MET A 107 10.48 8.39 1.01
N LEU A 108 10.20 7.41 1.88
CA LEU A 108 9.26 6.33 1.58
C LEU A 108 7.83 6.84 1.41
N CYS A 109 7.39 7.77 2.27
CA CYS A 109 6.08 8.42 2.14
C CYS A 109 5.91 9.04 0.74
N ARG A 110 6.89 9.82 0.29
CA ARG A 110 6.90 10.41 -1.04
C ARG A 110 6.92 9.36 -2.16
N MET A 111 7.66 8.27 -1.99
CA MET A 111 7.72 7.16 -2.94
C MET A 111 6.34 6.52 -3.13
N TYR A 112 5.62 6.23 -2.03
CA TYR A 112 4.27 5.64 -2.10
C TYR A 112 3.24 6.62 -2.65
N GLN A 113 3.31 7.91 -2.32
CA GLN A 113 2.45 8.93 -2.91
C GLN A 113 2.62 8.99 -4.43
N ARG A 114 3.86 9.03 -4.93
CA ARG A 114 4.15 9.04 -6.37
C ARG A 114 3.72 7.78 -7.09
N TRP A 115 3.87 6.63 -6.44
CA TRP A 115 3.36 5.38 -6.99
C TRP A 115 1.84 5.40 -7.11
N ALA A 116 1.16 5.83 -6.07
CA ALA A 116 -0.30 5.93 -6.06
C ALA A 116 -0.83 6.91 -7.12
N GLU A 117 -0.18 8.08 -7.28
CA GLU A 117 -0.50 9.04 -8.34
C GLU A 117 -0.37 8.40 -9.73
N LYS A 118 0.71 7.65 -9.98
CA LYS A 118 0.91 6.94 -11.26
C LYS A 118 -0.15 5.89 -11.54
N LYS A 119 -0.67 5.25 -10.49
CA LYS A 119 -1.77 4.27 -10.58
C LYS A 119 -3.15 4.94 -10.68
N GLY A 120 -3.23 6.26 -10.59
CA GLY A 120 -4.50 7.00 -10.57
C GLY A 120 -5.26 6.84 -9.25
N PHE A 121 -4.58 6.47 -8.17
CA PHE A 121 -5.14 6.35 -6.83
C PHE A 121 -5.13 7.72 -6.14
N SER A 122 -6.13 7.98 -5.30
CA SER A 122 -6.11 9.14 -4.42
C SER A 122 -5.42 8.80 -3.11
N VAL A 123 -4.69 9.77 -2.56
CA VAL A 123 -3.94 9.60 -1.31
C VAL A 123 -4.34 10.69 -0.34
N ASP A 124 -4.86 10.28 0.81
CA ASP A 124 -5.19 11.16 1.92
C ASP A 124 -4.25 10.87 3.11
N MET A 125 -3.61 11.91 3.63
CA MET A 125 -2.80 11.79 4.84
C MET A 125 -3.71 11.87 6.06
N ILE A 126 -3.89 10.74 6.77
CA ILE A 126 -4.79 10.65 7.93
C ILE A 126 -4.12 11.18 9.19
N ASP A 127 -2.87 10.82 9.39
CA ASP A 127 -2.08 11.20 10.56
C ASP A 127 -0.61 11.30 10.23
N PHE A 128 0.10 12.23 10.88
CA PHE A 128 1.56 12.32 10.79
C PHE A 128 2.15 12.90 12.07
N LEU A 129 3.37 12.51 12.33
CA LEU A 129 4.17 13.06 13.42
C LEU A 129 5.55 13.40 12.85
N ASP A 130 5.92 14.68 12.95
CA ASP A 130 7.23 15.16 12.52
C ASP A 130 8.36 14.59 13.37
N GLY A 131 9.53 14.39 12.76
CA GLY A 131 10.77 14.15 13.46
C GLY A 131 11.22 15.40 14.23
N GLU A 132 12.02 15.21 15.27
CA GLU A 132 12.49 16.34 16.11
C GLU A 132 13.36 17.33 15.32
N GLU A 133 14.19 16.86 14.40
CA GLU A 133 15.12 17.70 13.62
C GLU A 133 14.75 17.71 12.12
N ALA A 134 14.31 16.58 11.59
CA ALA A 134 13.94 16.45 10.17
C ALA A 134 13.09 15.21 9.92
N GLY A 135 12.34 15.21 8.81
CA GLY A 135 11.58 14.07 8.33
C GLY A 135 10.34 13.75 9.16
N LEU A 136 9.86 12.52 9.05
CA LEU A 136 8.64 12.02 9.68
C LEU A 136 8.96 10.91 10.67
N LYS A 137 8.50 11.03 11.91
CA LYS A 137 8.60 9.96 12.90
C LYS A 137 7.56 8.87 12.64
N SER A 138 6.37 9.27 12.24
CA SER A 138 5.33 8.38 11.75
C SER A 138 4.42 9.09 10.76
N VAL A 139 3.83 8.36 9.83
CA VAL A 139 2.81 8.87 8.91
C VAL A 139 1.85 7.75 8.55
N THR A 140 0.56 8.07 8.47
CA THR A 140 -0.50 7.17 8.01
C THR A 140 -1.16 7.76 6.79
N LEU A 141 -1.14 7.02 5.69
CA LEU A 141 -1.75 7.34 4.42
C LEU A 141 -2.96 6.43 4.18
N GLU A 142 -4.06 7.01 3.75
CA GLU A 142 -5.19 6.28 3.18
C GLU A 142 -5.05 6.34 1.65
N ILE A 143 -4.94 5.20 1.01
CA ILE A 143 -4.75 5.10 -0.44
C ILE A 143 -6.00 4.44 -1.02
N LYS A 144 -6.76 5.23 -1.78
CA LYS A 144 -8.05 4.83 -2.36
C LYS A 144 -7.87 4.48 -3.82
N GLY A 145 -8.27 3.28 -4.16
CA GLY A 145 -8.25 2.78 -5.53
C GLY A 145 -8.56 1.29 -5.59
N THR A 146 -8.98 0.82 -6.74
CA THR A 146 -9.27 -0.60 -6.94
C THR A 146 -8.00 -1.43 -6.73
N ASN A 147 -8.09 -2.41 -5.84
CA ASN A 147 -6.99 -3.31 -5.45
C ASN A 147 -5.82 -2.61 -4.73
N ALA A 148 -6.01 -1.43 -4.15
CA ALA A 148 -4.92 -0.71 -3.49
C ALA A 148 -4.27 -1.54 -2.37
N TYR A 149 -5.07 -2.20 -1.52
CA TYR A 149 -4.56 -3.10 -0.49
C TYR A 149 -3.88 -4.33 -1.10
N GLY A 150 -4.49 -4.94 -2.11
CA GLY A 150 -3.95 -6.13 -2.77
C GLY A 150 -2.53 -5.92 -3.32
N TYR A 151 -2.24 -4.74 -3.87
CA TYR A 151 -0.89 -4.36 -4.29
C TYR A 151 0.02 -4.07 -3.09
N LEU A 152 -0.44 -3.22 -2.17
CA LEU A 152 0.40 -2.68 -1.09
C LEU A 152 0.67 -3.66 0.03
N LYS A 153 -0.11 -4.74 0.20
CA LYS A 153 0.19 -5.82 1.16
C LYS A 153 1.60 -6.40 0.95
N SER A 154 2.13 -6.32 -0.26
CA SER A 154 3.50 -6.71 -0.59
C SER A 154 4.56 -5.84 0.09
N GLU A 155 4.21 -4.62 0.48
CA GLU A 155 5.11 -3.64 1.08
C GLU A 155 5.20 -3.73 2.62
N HIS A 156 4.34 -4.58 3.21
CA HIS A 156 4.34 -4.80 4.64
C HIS A 156 5.67 -5.41 5.11
N GLY A 157 6.35 -4.72 6.04
CA GLY A 157 7.61 -5.16 6.65
C GLY A 157 8.62 -4.03 6.85
N VAL A 158 9.90 -4.39 6.98
CA VAL A 158 10.97 -3.44 7.29
C VAL A 158 11.73 -3.06 6.02
N HIS A 159 11.87 -1.76 5.80
CA HIS A 159 12.63 -1.16 4.70
C HIS A 159 13.94 -0.59 5.21
N ARG A 160 15.06 -1.09 4.68
CA ARG A 160 16.40 -0.70 5.08
C ARG A 160 17.03 0.25 4.07
N LEU A 161 17.50 1.41 4.53
CA LEU A 161 18.29 2.36 3.75
C LEU A 161 19.76 2.27 4.14
N VAL A 162 20.63 2.30 3.13
CA VAL A 162 22.08 2.45 3.31
C VAL A 162 22.56 3.59 2.42
N ARG A 163 23.00 4.70 3.05
CA ARG A 163 23.50 5.87 2.32
C ARG A 163 24.55 6.64 3.14
N ILE A 164 25.26 7.56 2.50
CA ILE A 164 26.02 8.59 3.19
C ILE A 164 25.03 9.58 3.78
N SER A 165 25.06 9.76 5.09
CA SER A 165 24.10 10.61 5.81
C SER A 165 24.31 12.09 5.48
N PRO A 166 23.26 12.82 5.06
CA PRO A 166 23.36 14.27 4.90
C PRO A 166 23.41 15.02 6.25
N PHE A 167 23.05 14.36 7.36
CA PHE A 167 23.05 14.92 8.70
C PHE A 167 24.37 14.71 9.44
N ASN A 168 25.30 13.94 8.85
CA ASN A 168 26.59 13.66 9.46
C ASN A 168 27.70 14.42 8.75
N ALA A 169 28.26 15.44 9.42
CA ALA A 169 29.34 16.26 8.88
C ALA A 169 30.60 15.46 8.48
N ALA A 170 30.82 14.27 9.05
CA ALA A 170 31.94 13.39 8.70
C ALA A 170 31.67 12.53 7.45
N GLY A 171 30.51 12.65 6.81
CA GLY A 171 30.18 11.90 5.61
C GLY A 171 30.15 10.38 5.80
N LYS A 172 29.86 9.89 7.00
CA LYS A 172 29.83 8.46 7.28
C LYS A 172 28.61 7.80 6.65
N ARG A 173 28.81 6.59 6.10
CA ARG A 173 27.74 5.73 5.64
C ARG A 173 26.95 5.20 6.83
N GLN A 174 25.62 5.40 6.79
CA GLN A 174 24.70 4.98 7.84
C GLN A 174 23.64 4.02 7.30
N THR A 175 23.06 3.28 8.22
CA THR A 175 21.96 2.36 7.95
C THR A 175 20.78 2.76 8.80
N SER A 176 19.61 2.93 8.17
CA SER A 176 18.35 3.33 8.82
C SER A 176 17.24 2.36 8.44
N PHE A 177 16.30 2.21 9.34
CA PHE A 177 15.19 1.29 9.19
C PHE A 177 13.87 2.03 9.38
N VAL A 178 12.89 1.67 8.55
CA VAL A 178 11.49 2.10 8.66
C VAL A 178 10.63 0.86 8.56
N SER A 179 9.66 0.71 9.46
CA SER A 179 8.62 -0.29 9.32
C SER A 179 7.46 0.28 8.50
N CYS A 180 6.99 -0.50 7.56
CA CYS A 180 5.79 -0.26 6.78
C CYS A 180 4.73 -1.26 7.22
N ASP A 181 3.62 -0.76 7.73
CA ASP A 181 2.44 -1.55 8.07
C ASP A 181 1.34 -1.24 7.07
N VAL A 182 0.71 -2.28 6.50
CA VAL A 182 -0.34 -2.13 5.50
C VAL A 182 -1.56 -2.90 5.94
N MET A 183 -2.70 -2.23 5.94
CA MET A 183 -3.99 -2.78 6.32
C MET A 183 -5.05 -2.46 5.27
N PRO A 184 -6.08 -3.30 5.10
CA PRO A 184 -7.23 -2.94 4.31
C PRO A 184 -8.03 -1.83 5.03
N ASP A 185 -8.62 -0.92 4.25
CA ASP A 185 -9.62 0.03 4.73
C ASP A 185 -10.98 -0.64 4.63
N ILE A 186 -11.38 -1.27 5.73
CA ILE A 186 -12.60 -2.08 5.77
C ILE A 186 -13.77 -1.16 6.11
N GLU A 187 -14.65 -0.97 5.14
CA GLU A 187 -15.90 -0.21 5.29
C GLU A 187 -17.01 -1.04 5.95
N GLU A 188 -16.91 -2.39 5.91
CA GLU A 188 -17.91 -3.30 6.47
C GLU A 188 -17.72 -3.50 7.98
N ASP A 189 -18.84 -3.68 8.68
CA ASP A 189 -18.85 -4.10 10.09
C ASP A 189 -18.19 -5.48 10.20
N LEU A 190 -16.91 -5.46 10.53
CA LEU A 190 -16.23 -6.69 10.90
C LEU A 190 -16.98 -7.32 12.04
N ASP A 191 -17.14 -8.63 11.99
CA ASP A 191 -17.67 -9.47 13.08
C ASP A 191 -16.69 -9.49 14.31
N VAL A 192 -16.10 -8.32 14.57
CA VAL A 192 -15.29 -7.99 15.73
C VAL A 192 -16.12 -7.02 16.56
N GLU A 193 -16.84 -7.57 17.53
CA GLU A 193 -17.51 -6.77 18.55
C GLU A 193 -16.42 -6.09 19.40
N ILE A 194 -16.39 -4.77 19.36
CA ILE A 194 -15.57 -3.96 20.27
C ILE A 194 -16.47 -3.55 21.41
N ASN A 195 -16.17 -4.05 22.60
CA ASN A 195 -16.88 -3.65 23.80
C ASN A 195 -16.38 -2.26 24.22
N ASP A 196 -17.28 -1.32 24.50
CA ASP A 196 -16.91 0.04 24.92
C ASP A 196 -16.10 0.05 26.23
N ASP A 197 -16.26 -0.99 27.07
CA ASP A 197 -15.48 -1.15 28.32
C ASP A 197 -14.02 -1.56 28.05
N ASP A 198 -13.72 -2.10 26.88
CA ASP A 198 -12.38 -2.54 26.50
C ASP A 198 -11.56 -1.45 25.82
N ILE A 199 -12.14 -0.28 25.57
CA ILE A 199 -11.46 0.83 24.91
C ILE A 199 -11.38 2.07 25.79
N ARG A 200 -10.26 2.80 25.66
CA ARG A 200 -10.13 4.15 26.20
C ARG A 200 -9.96 5.13 25.05
N ILE A 201 -10.81 6.14 25.03
CA ILE A 201 -10.79 7.22 24.05
C ILE A 201 -10.22 8.47 24.71
N ASP A 202 -9.02 8.86 24.30
CA ASP A 202 -8.37 10.08 24.73
C ASP A 202 -8.49 11.15 23.64
N THR A 203 -8.95 12.33 24.02
CA THR A 203 -8.97 13.50 23.15
C THR A 203 -7.73 14.36 23.43
N TYR A 204 -7.03 14.77 22.39
CA TYR A 204 -5.87 15.63 22.56
C TYR A 204 -5.83 16.71 21.46
N ARG A 205 -4.94 17.68 21.64
CA ARG A 205 -4.75 18.75 20.65
C ARG A 205 -3.91 18.22 19.50
N SER A 206 -4.41 18.38 18.28
CA SER A 206 -3.64 18.03 17.09
C SER A 206 -2.34 18.85 17.05
N SER A 207 -1.22 18.18 16.76
CA SER A 207 0.08 18.81 16.55
C SER A 207 0.33 18.89 15.04
N GLY A 208 0.45 20.09 14.48
CA GLY A 208 0.74 20.31 13.06
C GLY A 208 0.90 21.80 12.75
N ALA A 209 1.53 22.10 11.61
CA ALA A 209 1.68 23.47 11.09
C ALA A 209 0.33 23.99 10.58
N GLY A 210 -0.51 24.46 11.50
CA GLY A 210 -1.82 25.03 11.20
C GLY A 210 -2.13 26.22 12.11
N GLY A 211 -2.88 27.19 11.58
CA GLY A 211 -3.16 28.46 12.25
C GLY A 211 -3.88 28.33 13.59
N GLN A 212 -4.15 29.47 14.25
CA GLN A 212 -4.67 29.58 15.62
C GLN A 212 -5.91 28.72 15.97
N HIS A 213 -6.63 28.18 15.00
CA HIS A 213 -7.81 27.35 15.22
C HIS A 213 -7.47 25.91 15.60
N ILE A 214 -6.37 25.36 15.07
CA ILE A 214 -5.92 23.97 15.31
C ILE A 214 -5.41 23.81 16.75
N ASN A 215 -4.79 24.86 17.30
CA ASN A 215 -4.23 24.85 18.65
C ASN A 215 -5.27 25.06 19.78
N LYS A 216 -6.55 25.32 19.44
CA LYS A 216 -7.61 25.62 20.45
C LYS A 216 -8.63 24.49 20.63
N THR A 217 -8.76 23.57 19.66
CA THR A 217 -9.75 22.48 19.70
C THR A 217 -9.04 21.13 19.85
N SER A 218 -9.43 20.36 20.87
CA SER A 218 -8.97 18.97 21.07
C SER A 218 -9.77 18.05 20.14
N SER A 219 -9.53 18.14 18.82
CA SER A 219 -10.24 17.32 17.81
C SER A 219 -9.55 16.00 17.52
N ALA A 220 -8.27 15.86 17.88
CA ALA A 220 -7.53 14.60 17.69
C ALA A 220 -8.00 13.53 18.67
N ILE A 221 -8.12 12.31 18.18
CA ILE A 221 -8.59 11.13 18.91
C ILE A 221 -7.47 10.09 18.96
N ARG A 222 -7.27 9.52 20.15
CA ARG A 222 -6.48 8.32 20.36
C ARG A 222 -7.36 7.28 21.03
N ILE A 223 -7.42 6.09 20.44
CA ILE A 223 -8.13 4.95 21.01
C ILE A 223 -7.10 3.89 21.42
N THR A 224 -7.18 3.47 22.67
CA THR A 224 -6.36 2.37 23.21
C THR A 224 -7.29 1.21 23.53
N HIS A 225 -7.05 0.06 22.94
CA HIS A 225 -7.76 -1.20 23.23
C HIS A 225 -6.99 -1.96 24.32
N PHE A 226 -7.56 -2.11 25.50
CA PHE A 226 -6.88 -2.67 26.66
C PHE A 226 -6.47 -4.14 26.48
N PRO A 227 -7.34 -5.04 25.97
CA PRO A 227 -6.99 -6.45 25.89
C PRO A 227 -5.81 -6.74 24.96
N THR A 228 -5.67 -5.98 23.85
CA THR A 228 -4.61 -6.21 22.86
C THR A 228 -3.47 -5.20 22.93
N GLY A 229 -3.63 -4.12 23.69
CA GLY A 229 -2.66 -3.01 23.75
C GLY A 229 -2.57 -2.19 22.47
N ILE A 230 -3.45 -2.41 21.49
CA ILE A 230 -3.44 -1.69 20.21
C ILE A 230 -3.81 -0.23 20.47
N VAL A 231 -3.01 0.68 19.88
CA VAL A 231 -3.26 2.12 19.91
C VAL A 231 -3.46 2.61 18.48
N VAL A 232 -4.52 3.37 18.24
CA VAL A 232 -4.81 4.07 16.99
C VAL A 232 -5.02 5.55 17.25
N GLN A 233 -4.67 6.37 16.25
CA GLN A 233 -4.79 7.83 16.37
C GLN A 233 -5.34 8.38 15.05
N CYS A 234 -6.21 9.39 15.15
CA CYS A 234 -6.72 10.13 13.99
C CYS A 234 -6.87 11.62 14.35
N GLN A 235 -6.36 12.51 13.48
CA GLN A 235 -6.42 13.96 13.67
C GLN A 235 -6.71 14.74 12.38
N ASN A 236 -7.06 14.03 11.29
CA ASN A 236 -7.20 14.62 9.96
C ASN A 236 -8.43 15.52 9.81
N GLU A 237 -9.50 15.20 10.50
CA GLU A 237 -10.76 15.91 10.36
C GLU A 237 -10.91 17.04 11.39
N ARG A 238 -11.64 18.11 11.01
CA ARG A 238 -11.98 19.20 11.92
C ARG A 238 -12.99 18.78 12.99
N SER A 239 -13.77 17.73 12.71
CA SER A 239 -14.78 17.18 13.61
C SER A 239 -14.18 16.06 14.46
N GLN A 240 -14.26 16.21 15.79
CA GLN A 240 -13.91 15.17 16.75
C GLN A 240 -14.67 13.86 16.50
N HIS A 241 -15.94 13.96 16.07
CA HIS A 241 -16.78 12.79 15.80
C HIS A 241 -16.26 12.00 14.60
N MET A 242 -15.94 12.67 13.50
CA MET A 242 -15.39 12.02 12.30
C MET A 242 -14.02 11.38 12.60
N ASN A 243 -13.16 12.03 13.41
CA ASN A 243 -11.91 11.44 13.85
C ASN A 243 -12.13 10.20 14.72
N LYS A 244 -13.19 10.20 15.57
CA LYS A 244 -13.55 9.03 16.39
C LYS A 244 -13.99 7.87 15.48
N ASP A 245 -14.88 8.12 14.52
CA ASP A 245 -15.40 7.09 13.63
C ASP A 245 -14.25 6.45 12.81
N LYS A 246 -13.37 7.29 12.27
CA LYS A 246 -12.21 6.84 11.50
C LYS A 246 -11.22 6.05 12.38
N ALA A 247 -10.96 6.51 13.60
CA ALA A 247 -10.11 5.78 14.56
C ALA A 247 -10.75 4.44 14.97
N MET A 248 -12.07 4.36 15.09
CA MET A 248 -12.78 3.09 15.35
C MET A 248 -12.66 2.12 14.18
N GLN A 249 -12.77 2.60 12.94
CA GLN A 249 -12.52 1.77 11.75
C GLN A 249 -11.09 1.23 11.72
N MET A 250 -10.10 2.10 12.01
CA MET A 250 -8.69 1.68 12.10
C MET A 250 -8.47 0.64 13.20
N LEU A 251 -9.15 0.77 14.35
CA LEU A 251 -9.07 -0.20 15.44
C LEU A 251 -9.70 -1.53 15.02
N LYS A 252 -10.88 -1.52 14.42
CA LYS A 252 -11.56 -2.72 13.88
C LYS A 252 -10.65 -3.46 12.90
N ALA A 253 -10.05 -2.74 11.95
CA ALA A 253 -9.11 -3.32 10.97
C ALA A 253 -7.89 -3.97 11.65
N LYS A 254 -7.29 -3.31 12.65
CA LYS A 254 -6.17 -3.87 13.41
C LYS A 254 -6.55 -5.13 14.20
N LEU A 255 -7.70 -5.11 14.85
CA LEU A 255 -8.20 -6.27 15.61
C LEU A 255 -8.49 -7.45 14.68
N TYR A 256 -9.04 -7.21 13.51
CA TYR A 256 -9.26 -8.25 12.51
C TYR A 256 -7.95 -8.90 12.05
N LEU A 257 -6.95 -8.09 11.70
CA LEU A 257 -5.64 -8.61 11.32
C LEU A 257 -5.00 -9.41 12.45
N LEU A 258 -5.17 -8.96 13.70
CA LEU A 258 -4.69 -9.71 14.87
C LEU A 258 -5.39 -11.05 14.96
N LYS A 259 -6.73 -11.08 14.82
CA LYS A 259 -7.52 -12.32 14.86
C LYS A 259 -7.16 -13.28 13.72
N GLN A 260 -6.90 -12.73 12.53
CA GLN A 260 -6.42 -13.51 11.38
C GLN A 260 -5.01 -14.08 11.66
N GLN A 261 -4.13 -13.27 12.27
CA GLN A 261 -2.79 -13.69 12.63
C GLN A 261 -2.82 -14.76 13.75
N GLU A 262 -3.66 -14.60 14.75
CA GLU A 262 -3.88 -15.62 15.78
C GLU A 262 -4.40 -16.94 15.21
N ASN A 263 -5.24 -16.91 14.19
CA ASN A 263 -5.68 -18.09 13.48
C ASN A 263 -4.56 -18.71 12.64
N MET A 264 -3.77 -17.90 11.92
CA MET A 264 -2.57 -18.36 11.22
C MET A 264 -1.50 -18.88 12.17
N ASP A 265 -1.33 -18.27 13.36
CA ASP A 265 -0.37 -18.70 14.39
C ASP A 265 -0.84 -19.98 15.08
N LYS A 266 -2.13 -20.20 15.22
CA LYS A 266 -2.67 -21.50 15.64
C LYS A 266 -2.38 -22.60 14.61
N GLU A 267 -2.43 -22.29 13.32
CA GLU A 267 -1.99 -23.19 12.24
C GLU A 267 -0.48 -23.31 12.15
N SER A 268 0.27 -22.23 12.42
CA SER A 268 1.75 -22.16 12.41
C SER A 268 2.40 -22.48 13.75
N GLY A 269 1.64 -22.53 14.86
CA GLY A 269 2.06 -23.10 16.15
C GLY A 269 2.48 -24.57 16.04
N ILE A 270 2.14 -25.17 14.91
CA ILE A 270 2.70 -26.43 14.38
C ILE A 270 4.00 -26.18 13.61
N ARG A 271 4.40 -24.92 13.27
CA ARG A 271 5.56 -24.52 12.43
C ARG A 271 6.38 -23.37 13.00
N GLY A 272 6.89 -23.44 14.22
CA GLY A 272 8.08 -22.74 14.75
C GLY A 272 8.40 -21.28 14.36
N GLU A 273 8.46 -20.43 15.40
CA GLU A 273 9.15 -19.14 15.58
C GLU A 273 8.73 -17.89 14.81
N VAL A 274 8.13 -16.96 15.57
CA VAL A 274 7.95 -15.52 15.22
C VAL A 274 9.27 -14.78 15.49
N LYS A 275 9.82 -14.10 14.48
CA LYS A 275 11.06 -13.29 14.59
C LYS A 275 10.74 -11.83 14.92
N GLU A 276 11.36 -11.33 15.99
CA GLU A 276 11.32 -9.93 16.41
C GLU A 276 11.81 -8.93 15.34
N ILE A 277 11.36 -7.66 15.46
CA ILE A 277 11.81 -6.50 14.65
C ILE A 277 13.30 -6.27 14.89
N GLY A 278 14.15 -6.92 14.09
CA GLY A 278 15.61 -6.87 14.20
C GLY A 278 16.26 -7.22 12.87
N TRP A 279 17.58 -7.18 12.85
CA TRP A 279 18.44 -7.60 11.76
C TRP A 279 18.07 -9.01 11.27
N GLY A 280 17.36 -9.09 10.14
CA GLY A 280 16.93 -10.36 9.53
C GLY A 280 15.54 -10.33 8.94
N ASN A 281 14.67 -9.39 9.35
CA ASN A 281 13.29 -9.29 8.89
C ASN A 281 13.04 -8.20 7.84
N GLN A 282 14.12 -7.62 7.28
CA GLN A 282 13.99 -6.63 6.22
C GLN A 282 13.47 -7.28 4.94
N ILE A 283 12.36 -6.75 4.43
CA ILE A 283 11.80 -7.19 3.14
C ILE A 283 12.60 -6.62 1.98
N ARG A 284 13.06 -5.34 2.10
CA ARG A 284 13.76 -4.66 1.02
C ARG A 284 14.89 -3.78 1.54
N SER A 285 16.00 -3.78 0.80
CA SER A 285 17.15 -2.92 1.05
C SER A 285 17.36 -1.95 -0.09
N TYR A 286 17.59 -0.69 0.27
CA TYR A 286 17.88 0.42 -0.62
C TYR A 286 19.30 0.87 -0.34
N VAL A 287 20.21 0.64 -1.28
CA VAL A 287 21.62 1.02 -1.18
C VAL A 287 21.88 2.13 -2.17
N MET A 288 22.34 3.30 -1.67
CA MET A 288 22.66 4.45 -2.50
C MET A 288 24.17 4.63 -2.68
N GLN A 289 24.99 4.11 -1.75
CA GLN A 289 26.46 4.14 -1.80
C GLN A 289 27.05 2.87 -1.17
N PRO A 290 28.19 2.33 -1.68
CA PRO A 290 29.04 2.82 -2.78
C PRO A 290 28.53 2.45 -4.17
N TYR A 291 27.49 1.64 -4.26
CA TYR A 291 26.77 1.27 -5.48
C TYR A 291 25.27 1.56 -5.27
N THR A 292 24.54 1.66 -6.35
CA THR A 292 23.09 1.89 -6.30
C THR A 292 22.35 0.58 -6.58
N MET A 293 21.46 0.18 -5.65
CA MET A 293 20.66 -1.04 -5.79
C MET A 293 19.47 -1.01 -4.83
N VAL A 294 18.31 -1.43 -5.30
CA VAL A 294 17.18 -1.83 -4.47
C VAL A 294 16.98 -3.33 -4.65
N LYS A 295 16.92 -4.07 -3.55
CA LYS A 295 16.74 -5.53 -3.56
C LYS A 295 15.64 -5.94 -2.60
N ASP A 296 14.66 -6.69 -3.10
CA ASP A 296 13.69 -7.41 -2.27
C ASP A 296 14.25 -8.79 -1.90
N HIS A 297 14.36 -9.06 -0.60
CA HIS A 297 14.98 -10.28 -0.09
C HIS A 297 14.08 -11.52 -0.18
N ARG A 298 12.77 -11.33 -0.37
CA ARG A 298 11.78 -12.41 -0.47
C ARG A 298 11.77 -13.02 -1.87
N THR A 299 11.85 -12.16 -2.89
CA THR A 299 11.73 -12.54 -4.31
C THR A 299 13.07 -12.53 -5.03
N ASN A 300 14.12 -11.95 -4.44
CA ASN A 300 15.42 -11.64 -5.04
C ASN A 300 15.33 -10.66 -6.24
N GLN A 301 14.20 -9.96 -6.41
CA GLN A 301 14.08 -8.91 -7.42
C GLN A 301 15.04 -7.76 -7.10
N GLU A 302 15.81 -7.33 -8.10
CA GLU A 302 16.81 -6.25 -7.97
C GLU A 302 16.60 -5.18 -9.04
N ILE A 303 16.76 -3.90 -8.65
CA ILE A 303 16.73 -2.75 -9.56
C ILE A 303 17.91 -1.84 -9.21
N SER A 304 18.78 -1.56 -10.20
CA SER A 304 19.94 -0.69 -10.00
C SER A 304 19.58 0.79 -10.00
N ASN A 305 18.52 1.19 -10.68
CA ASN A 305 18.05 2.58 -10.72
C ASN A 305 17.23 2.93 -9.48
N VAL A 306 17.91 3.25 -8.38
CA VAL A 306 17.28 3.63 -7.10
C VAL A 306 16.39 4.86 -7.25
N ASN A 307 16.79 5.84 -8.08
CA ASN A 307 16.01 7.06 -8.28
C ASN A 307 14.63 6.76 -8.91
N ALA A 308 14.57 5.87 -9.90
CA ALA A 308 13.30 5.46 -10.48
C ALA A 308 12.38 4.80 -9.45
N VAL A 309 12.94 3.97 -8.55
CA VAL A 309 12.18 3.35 -7.45
C VAL A 309 11.66 4.41 -6.48
N MET A 310 12.51 5.37 -6.07
CA MET A 310 12.13 6.48 -5.19
C MET A 310 11.12 7.43 -5.83
N ASP A 311 11.05 7.45 -7.16
CA ASP A 311 10.02 8.15 -7.93
C ASP A 311 8.74 7.33 -8.14
N GLY A 312 8.58 6.22 -7.41
CA GLY A 312 7.36 5.41 -7.37
C GLY A 312 7.34 4.25 -8.37
N ASN A 313 8.46 3.87 -9.00
CA ASN A 313 8.51 2.67 -9.84
C ASN A 313 8.76 1.41 -8.98
N ILE A 314 7.76 1.04 -8.16
CA ILE A 314 7.83 -0.13 -7.27
C ILE A 314 7.06 -1.34 -7.80
N ASP A 315 6.30 -1.22 -8.89
CA ASP A 315 5.55 -2.31 -9.51
C ASP A 315 6.37 -3.58 -9.77
N PRO A 316 7.63 -3.52 -10.20
CA PRO A 316 8.41 -4.74 -10.39
C PRO A 316 8.59 -5.57 -9.11
N PHE A 317 8.66 -4.92 -7.94
CA PHE A 317 8.75 -5.60 -6.64
C PHE A 317 7.39 -6.16 -6.21
N ILE A 318 6.32 -5.36 -6.36
CA ILE A 318 4.95 -5.77 -6.08
C ILE A 318 4.60 -7.00 -6.91
N ASN A 319 4.82 -6.93 -8.22
CA ASN A 319 4.50 -8.00 -9.16
C ASN A 319 5.32 -9.28 -8.87
N ALA A 320 6.61 -9.14 -8.55
CA ALA A 320 7.46 -10.26 -8.17
C ALA A 320 6.95 -10.93 -6.88
N TYR A 321 6.52 -10.15 -5.90
CA TYR A 321 5.97 -10.67 -4.66
C TYR A 321 4.63 -11.38 -4.87
N LEU A 322 3.71 -10.79 -5.64
CA LEU A 322 2.41 -11.41 -5.94
C LEU A 322 2.56 -12.73 -6.70
N LYS A 323 3.49 -12.80 -7.65
CA LYS A 323 3.84 -14.05 -8.33
C LYS A 323 4.41 -15.09 -7.36
N TRP A 324 5.32 -14.67 -6.47
CA TRP A 324 5.98 -15.56 -5.52
C TRP A 324 5.00 -16.15 -4.48
N ILE A 325 4.08 -15.35 -3.94
CA ILE A 325 3.13 -15.83 -2.93
C ILE A 325 2.11 -16.80 -3.51
N ASN A 326 1.72 -16.62 -4.78
CA ASN A 326 0.76 -17.50 -5.45
C ASN A 326 1.41 -18.79 -6.02
N THR A 327 2.73 -18.94 -5.93
CA THR A 327 3.46 -20.16 -6.32
C THR A 327 3.84 -21.04 -5.13
N LYS A 328 3.58 -20.59 -3.90
CA LYS A 328 3.78 -21.38 -2.68
C LYS A 328 2.52 -22.12 -2.29
#